data_a702f67530cb9a5cef04837c5f22bba2
#
_entry.id   a702f67530cb9a5cef04837c5f22bba2
#
_cell.length_a   1.000
_cell.length_b   1.000
_cell.length_c   1.000
_cell.angle_alpha   90.00
_cell.angle_beta   90.00
_cell.angle_gamma   90.00
#
_symmetry.space_group_name_H-M   'P 1'
#
loop_
_entity.id
_entity.type
_entity.pdbx_description
1 polymer ?
#
loop_
_entity_poly.entity_id
_entity_poly.type
_entity_poly.pdbx_seq_one_letter_code
_entity_poly.pdbx_strand_id
1 'polypeptide(L)'
;TVLAKAIARSLGGSFRRIQFTPDLLPSDVSGLSIYNQKTQEFEFRPGPIFSQVVLADEINRATPKTQSALLEAMQEHSVTVGGQTHPLPEPFLVMATQNPIEQEGVYQLPEAQRDRFLFKLNIDYPTPEEEREIVYRMGVKPPEPKQILAPGDLLRLQEVAANNFVHHALVDYVCLLYTSPSPRDL
;
A
#
# COMPACT_ATOMS: atom_id res chain seq x y z
N THR A 1 -7.39 7.95 -5.05
CA THR A 1 -6.18 8.68 -5.50
C THR A 1 -5.95 9.97 -4.71
N VAL A 2 -7.00 10.79 -4.48
CA VAL A 2 -6.89 12.11 -3.79
C VAL A 2 -6.36 11.94 -2.37
N LEU A 3 -6.94 11.02 -1.58
CA LEU A 3 -6.53 10.75 -0.21
C LEU A 3 -5.05 10.32 -0.13
N ALA A 4 -4.64 9.38 -0.99
CA ALA A 4 -3.24 8.90 -1.00
C ALA A 4 -2.24 10.01 -1.33
N LYS A 5 -2.58 10.89 -2.29
CA LYS A 5 -1.77 12.07 -2.58
C LYS A 5 -1.73 13.06 -1.40
N ALA A 6 -2.86 13.24 -0.72
CA ALA A 6 -2.94 14.13 0.42
C ALA A 6 -2.06 13.62 1.57
N ILE A 7 -2.11 12.33 1.87
CA ILE A 7 -1.26 11.69 2.88
C ILE A 7 0.22 11.87 2.52
N ALA A 8 0.61 11.53 1.29
CA ALA A 8 2.00 11.67 0.85
C ALA A 8 2.52 13.11 0.99
N ARG A 9 1.71 14.10 0.59
CA ARG A 9 2.07 15.52 0.74
C ARG A 9 2.17 15.95 2.21
N SER A 10 1.24 15.48 3.05
CA SER A 10 1.26 15.78 4.47
C SER A 10 2.49 15.21 5.19
N LEU A 11 3.02 14.10 4.71
CA LEU A 11 4.23 13.44 5.21
C LEU A 11 5.51 13.95 4.54
N GLY A 12 5.41 14.82 3.53
CA GLY A 12 6.57 15.27 2.74
C GLY A 12 7.25 14.15 1.95
N GLY A 13 6.57 13.03 1.74
CA GLY A 13 7.09 11.84 1.08
C GLY A 13 6.85 11.81 -0.43
N SER A 14 7.67 11.03 -1.13
CA SER A 14 7.47 10.74 -2.55
C SER A 14 6.21 9.89 -2.76
N PHE A 15 5.47 10.15 -3.85
CA PHE A 15 4.24 9.45 -4.18
C PHE A 15 4.30 8.87 -5.59
N ARG A 16 3.84 7.62 -5.72
CA ARG A 16 3.59 6.98 -7.02
C ARG A 16 2.26 6.25 -7.02
N ARG A 17 1.56 6.29 -8.16
CA ARG A 17 0.36 5.49 -8.42
C ARG A 17 0.70 4.43 -9.44
N ILE A 18 0.31 3.19 -9.15
CA ILE A 18 0.39 2.05 -10.05
C ILE A 18 -1.05 1.64 -10.36
N GLN A 19 -1.46 1.76 -11.62
CA GLN A 19 -2.75 1.23 -12.07
C GLN A 19 -2.56 -0.24 -12.40
N PHE A 20 -3.22 -1.11 -11.68
CA PHE A 20 -3.16 -2.55 -11.93
C PHE A 20 -4.12 -2.92 -13.06
N THR A 21 -3.58 -3.60 -14.06
CA THR A 21 -4.28 -4.07 -15.26
C THR A 21 -3.91 -5.53 -15.52
N PRO A 22 -4.70 -6.30 -16.29
CA PRO A 22 -4.42 -7.72 -16.54
C PRO A 22 -3.07 -7.96 -17.24
N ASP A 23 -2.58 -7.01 -17.99
CA ASP A 23 -1.32 -7.05 -18.75
C ASP A 23 -0.11 -6.52 -17.96
N LEU A 24 -0.31 -5.94 -16.76
CA LEU A 24 0.77 -5.42 -15.93
C LEU A 24 1.70 -6.55 -15.49
N LEU A 25 2.99 -6.39 -15.76
CA LEU A 25 4.02 -7.35 -15.39
C LEU A 25 4.62 -7.02 -14.00
N PRO A 26 5.15 -8.02 -13.27
CA PRO A 26 5.90 -7.78 -12.03
C PRO A 26 7.04 -6.76 -12.20
N SER A 27 7.75 -6.80 -13.31
CA SER A 27 8.84 -5.86 -13.64
C SER A 27 8.36 -4.41 -13.80
N ASP A 28 7.10 -4.19 -14.19
CA ASP A 28 6.54 -2.84 -14.30
C ASP A 28 6.32 -2.23 -12.91
N VAL A 29 6.18 -3.06 -11.89
CA VAL A 29 6.06 -2.66 -10.48
C VAL A 29 7.44 -2.50 -9.85
N SER A 30 8.27 -3.53 -9.92
CA SER A 30 9.55 -3.64 -9.24
C SER A 30 10.71 -2.93 -9.94
N GLY A 31 10.60 -2.72 -11.25
CA GLY A 31 11.70 -2.30 -12.09
C GLY A 31 12.42 -3.46 -12.74
N LEU A 32 13.40 -3.15 -13.55
CA LEU A 32 14.12 -4.15 -14.36
C LEU A 32 15.60 -3.78 -14.50
N SER A 33 16.40 -4.79 -14.76
CA SER A 33 17.82 -4.62 -15.11
C SER A 33 17.98 -4.54 -16.63
N ILE A 34 18.56 -3.47 -17.11
CA ILE A 34 18.76 -3.20 -18.54
C ILE A 34 20.24 -3.25 -18.85
N TYR A 35 20.62 -3.98 -19.90
CA TYR A 35 21.99 -3.97 -20.37
C TYR A 35 22.31 -2.65 -21.09
N ASN A 36 23.29 -1.93 -20.55
CA ASN A 36 23.79 -0.69 -21.14
C ASN A 36 24.93 -1.03 -22.12
N GLN A 37 24.69 -0.88 -23.41
CA GLN A 37 25.69 -1.19 -24.44
C GLN A 37 26.95 -0.31 -24.37
N LYS A 38 26.85 0.90 -23.78
CA LYS A 38 27.99 1.82 -23.69
C LYS A 38 28.95 1.45 -22.58
N THR A 39 28.39 1.07 -21.42
CA THR A 39 29.16 0.67 -20.23
C THR A 39 29.45 -0.82 -20.22
N GLN A 40 28.75 -1.61 -21.06
CA GLN A 40 28.77 -3.07 -21.05
C GLN A 40 28.36 -3.71 -19.72
N GLU A 41 27.54 -3.02 -18.97
CA GLU A 41 27.06 -3.44 -17.65
C GLU A 41 25.55 -3.46 -17.60
N PHE A 42 25.01 -4.23 -16.65
CA PHE A 42 23.59 -4.21 -16.34
C PHE A 42 23.29 -3.08 -15.37
N GLU A 43 22.39 -2.18 -15.74
CA GLU A 43 21.92 -1.08 -14.92
C GLU A 43 20.52 -1.35 -14.40
N PHE A 44 20.33 -1.25 -13.10
CA PHE A 44 19.00 -1.34 -12.50
C PHE A 44 18.21 -0.05 -12.75
N ARG A 45 17.02 -0.19 -13.32
CA ARG A 45 16.03 0.88 -13.43
C ARG A 45 14.89 0.62 -12.44
N PRO A 46 14.79 1.42 -11.35
CA PRO A 46 13.78 1.23 -10.34
C PRO A 46 12.37 1.46 -10.91
N GLY A 47 11.46 0.58 -10.52
CA GLY A 47 10.04 0.71 -10.82
C GLY A 47 9.33 1.71 -9.89
N PRO A 48 8.04 1.95 -10.12
CA PRO A 48 7.24 2.90 -9.34
C PRO A 48 7.11 2.53 -7.86
N ILE A 49 7.39 1.29 -7.48
CA ILE A 49 7.39 0.85 -6.08
C ILE A 49 8.47 1.55 -5.24
N PHE A 50 9.52 2.07 -5.87
CA PHE A 50 10.58 2.83 -5.20
C PHE A 50 10.12 4.26 -4.86
N SER A 51 9.08 4.33 -4.02
CA SER A 51 8.49 5.55 -3.48
C SER A 51 8.02 5.31 -2.07
N GLN A 52 8.01 6.36 -1.24
CA GLN A 52 7.59 6.24 0.16
C GLN A 52 6.10 5.96 0.32
N VAL A 53 5.26 6.52 -0.56
CA VAL A 53 3.83 6.24 -0.58
C VAL A 53 3.44 5.72 -1.97
N VAL A 54 2.97 4.50 -2.02
CA VAL A 54 2.52 3.82 -3.25
C VAL A 54 1.02 3.58 -3.19
N LEU A 55 0.31 4.02 -4.21
CA LEU A 55 -1.09 3.66 -4.42
C LEU A 55 -1.18 2.56 -5.47
N ALA A 56 -1.51 1.35 -5.05
CA ALA A 56 -1.84 0.23 -5.92
C ALA A 56 -3.34 0.29 -6.25
N ASP A 57 -3.67 0.90 -7.39
CA ASP A 57 -5.05 1.14 -7.77
C ASP A 57 -5.60 -0.07 -8.54
N GLU A 58 -6.77 -0.58 -8.10
CA GLU A 58 -7.44 -1.78 -8.63
C GLU A 58 -6.54 -3.03 -8.61
N ILE A 59 -5.89 -3.31 -7.47
CA ILE A 59 -4.92 -4.41 -7.33
C ILE A 59 -5.48 -5.76 -7.77
N ASN A 60 -6.80 -5.97 -7.62
CA ASN A 60 -7.48 -7.20 -8.01
C ASN A 60 -7.62 -7.40 -9.52
N ARG A 61 -7.24 -6.43 -10.37
CA ARG A 61 -7.25 -6.59 -11.84
C ARG A 61 -5.99 -7.24 -12.39
N ALA A 62 -4.87 -7.14 -11.68
CA ALA A 62 -3.64 -7.77 -12.14
C ALA A 62 -3.57 -9.26 -11.76
N THR A 63 -2.76 -10.00 -12.51
CA THR A 63 -2.52 -11.41 -12.26
C THR A 63 -1.95 -11.65 -10.85
N PRO A 64 -2.17 -12.84 -10.26
CA PRO A 64 -1.61 -13.20 -8.95
C PRO A 64 -0.08 -13.03 -8.88
N LYS A 65 0.61 -13.24 -9.98
CA LYS A 65 2.06 -13.07 -10.07
C LYS A 65 2.48 -11.62 -9.84
N THR A 66 1.76 -10.67 -10.44
CA THR A 66 2.02 -9.23 -10.27
C THR A 66 1.61 -8.75 -8.89
N GLN A 67 0.47 -9.24 -8.36
CA GLN A 67 0.06 -8.97 -6.98
C GLN A 67 1.13 -9.43 -5.97
N SER A 68 1.67 -10.65 -6.17
CA SER A 68 2.70 -11.21 -5.28
C SER A 68 3.96 -10.37 -5.26
N ALA A 69 4.39 -9.79 -6.39
CA ALA A 69 5.57 -8.92 -6.42
C ALA A 69 5.42 -7.68 -5.52
N LEU A 70 4.23 -7.06 -5.50
CA LEU A 70 3.95 -5.95 -4.60
C LEU A 70 3.93 -6.40 -3.13
N LEU A 71 3.25 -7.52 -2.85
CA LEU A 71 3.06 -8.02 -1.50
C LEU A 71 4.37 -8.54 -0.87
N GLU A 72 5.25 -9.12 -1.67
CA GLU A 72 6.60 -9.50 -1.26
C GLU A 72 7.42 -8.27 -0.89
N ALA A 73 7.41 -7.25 -1.75
CA ALA A 73 8.11 -6.00 -1.48
C ALA A 73 7.61 -5.28 -0.22
N MET A 74 6.30 -5.38 0.09
CA MET A 74 5.72 -4.86 1.35
C MET A 74 6.25 -5.60 2.58
N GLN A 75 6.48 -6.90 2.47
CA GLN A 75 6.94 -7.74 3.57
C GLN A 75 8.45 -7.60 3.80
N GLU A 76 9.22 -7.68 2.71
CA GLU A 76 10.69 -7.71 2.76
C GLU A 76 11.33 -6.30 2.79
N HIS A 77 10.54 -5.24 2.57
CA HIS A 77 11.02 -3.86 2.42
C HIS A 77 12.14 -3.70 1.38
N SER A 78 12.17 -4.62 0.43
CA SER A 78 13.19 -4.69 -0.62
C SER A 78 12.67 -5.42 -1.86
N VAL A 79 13.38 -5.26 -2.96
CA VAL A 79 13.09 -5.94 -4.23
C VAL A 79 14.38 -6.55 -4.78
N THR A 80 14.32 -7.81 -5.21
CA THR A 80 15.48 -8.48 -5.83
C THR A 80 15.30 -8.51 -7.34
N VAL A 81 16.22 -7.86 -8.06
CA VAL A 81 16.23 -7.80 -9.52
C VAL A 81 17.64 -8.11 -10.03
N GLY A 82 17.74 -9.04 -10.99
CA GLY A 82 19.04 -9.42 -11.58
C GLY A 82 20.03 -10.02 -10.57
N GLY A 83 19.52 -10.64 -9.50
CA GLY A 83 20.35 -11.20 -8.42
C GLY A 83 20.85 -10.17 -7.39
N GLN A 84 20.44 -8.92 -7.51
CA GLN A 84 20.78 -7.85 -6.55
C GLN A 84 19.52 -7.42 -5.79
N THR A 85 19.65 -7.26 -4.47
CA THR A 85 18.58 -6.79 -3.59
C THR A 85 18.70 -5.29 -3.39
N HIS A 86 17.62 -4.59 -3.69
CA HIS A 86 17.50 -3.14 -3.60
C HIS A 86 16.52 -2.79 -2.49
N PRO A 87 16.93 -2.07 -1.43
CA PRO A 87 16.03 -1.65 -0.36
C PRO A 87 15.03 -0.61 -0.87
N LEU A 88 13.81 -0.66 -0.35
CA LEU A 88 12.80 0.36 -0.61
C LEU A 88 13.04 1.61 0.26
N PRO A 89 12.59 2.79 -0.18
CA PRO A 89 12.72 4.01 0.60
C PRO A 89 11.86 3.95 1.87
N GLU A 90 12.39 4.37 3.00
CA GLU A 90 11.66 4.47 4.26
C GLU A 90 11.19 5.90 4.57
N PRO A 91 10.05 6.07 5.25
CA PRO A 91 9.04 5.04 5.55
C PRO A 91 8.32 4.56 4.28
N PHE A 92 7.94 3.30 4.23
CA PHE A 92 7.25 2.70 3.08
C PHE A 92 5.79 2.40 3.41
N LEU A 93 4.86 3.02 2.68
CA LEU A 93 3.42 2.85 2.86
C LEU A 93 2.76 2.47 1.54
N VAL A 94 2.01 1.38 1.56
CA VAL A 94 1.18 0.96 0.42
C VAL A 94 -0.30 1.11 0.76
N MET A 95 -1.01 1.79 -0.12
CA MET A 95 -2.47 1.85 -0.13
C MET A 95 -2.96 1.10 -1.36
N ALA A 96 -3.84 0.13 -1.19
CA ALA A 96 -4.43 -0.61 -2.29
C ALA A 96 -5.92 -0.33 -2.39
N THR A 97 -6.45 -0.25 -3.61
CA THR A 97 -7.89 -0.21 -3.86
C THR A 97 -8.33 -1.49 -4.56
N GLN A 98 -9.56 -1.89 -4.29
CA GLN A 98 -10.24 -2.97 -5.00
C GLN A 98 -11.59 -2.45 -5.47
N ASN A 99 -11.97 -2.77 -6.70
CA ASN A 99 -13.31 -2.53 -7.19
C ASN A 99 -14.12 -3.84 -7.05
N PRO A 100 -15.10 -3.91 -6.15
CA PRO A 100 -15.88 -5.13 -5.93
C PRO A 100 -16.91 -5.41 -7.03
N ILE A 101 -17.25 -4.41 -7.87
CA ILE A 101 -18.36 -4.49 -8.82
C ILE A 101 -17.96 -5.20 -10.11
N GLU A 102 -16.70 -5.19 -10.50
CA GLU A 102 -16.23 -5.89 -11.70
C GLU A 102 -16.15 -7.40 -11.43
N GLN A 103 -16.95 -8.19 -12.14
CA GLN A 103 -17.00 -9.65 -12.00
C GLN A 103 -16.09 -10.38 -12.99
N GLU A 104 -15.75 -9.78 -14.13
CA GLU A 104 -14.90 -10.38 -15.15
C GLU A 104 -13.45 -9.89 -15.06
N GLY A 105 -12.51 -10.83 -15.16
CA GLY A 105 -11.07 -10.52 -15.19
C GLY A 105 -10.48 -10.06 -13.85
N VAL A 106 -11.12 -10.44 -12.74
CA VAL A 106 -10.71 -10.05 -11.38
C VAL A 106 -10.10 -11.21 -10.63
N TYR A 107 -8.91 -11.00 -10.09
CA TYR A 107 -8.20 -11.97 -9.23
C TYR A 107 -8.29 -11.51 -7.77
N GLN A 108 -9.16 -12.15 -7.01
CA GLN A 108 -9.33 -11.85 -5.58
C GLN A 108 -8.03 -12.14 -4.82
N LEU A 109 -7.64 -11.24 -3.93
CA LEU A 109 -6.53 -11.52 -3.01
C LEU A 109 -6.97 -12.57 -1.99
N PRO A 110 -6.24 -13.69 -1.85
CA PRO A 110 -6.44 -14.64 -0.77
C PRO A 110 -6.36 -13.97 0.61
N GLU A 111 -7.01 -14.56 1.60
CA GLU A 111 -7.06 -14.00 2.96
C GLU A 111 -5.67 -13.75 3.54
N ALA A 112 -4.77 -14.72 3.43
CA ALA A 112 -3.38 -14.60 3.88
C ALA A 112 -2.59 -13.43 3.22
N GLN A 113 -2.99 -13.02 2.02
CA GLN A 113 -2.41 -11.88 1.34
C GLN A 113 -3.04 -10.56 1.79
N ARG A 114 -4.33 -10.57 2.11
CA ARG A 114 -5.03 -9.39 2.67
C ARG A 114 -4.54 -9.07 4.09
N ASP A 115 -4.14 -10.06 4.84
CA ASP A 115 -3.61 -9.93 6.20
C ASP A 115 -2.29 -9.13 6.29
N ARG A 116 -1.63 -8.89 5.15
CA ARG A 116 -0.47 -8.01 5.07
C ARG A 116 -0.82 -6.51 5.13
N PHE A 117 -2.09 -6.17 5.01
CA PHE A 117 -2.60 -4.81 5.16
C PHE A 117 -3.11 -4.60 6.58
N LEU A 118 -2.65 -3.52 7.21
CA LEU A 118 -3.04 -3.17 8.58
C LEU A 118 -4.54 -2.87 8.71
N PHE A 119 -5.15 -2.28 7.68
CA PHE A 119 -6.55 -1.90 7.66
C PHE A 119 -7.24 -2.35 6.38
N LYS A 120 -8.49 -2.78 6.51
CA LYS A 120 -9.45 -2.91 5.43
C LYS A 120 -10.57 -1.91 5.65
N LEU A 121 -10.70 -0.94 4.75
CA LEU A 121 -11.73 0.09 4.80
C LEU A 121 -12.77 -0.18 3.72
N ASN A 122 -14.01 -0.30 4.12
CA ASN A 122 -15.13 -0.31 3.18
C ASN A 122 -15.58 1.14 2.99
N ILE A 123 -15.73 1.53 1.73
CA ILE A 123 -16.19 2.87 1.36
C ILE A 123 -17.57 2.69 0.74
N ASP A 124 -18.59 3.15 1.44
CA ASP A 124 -19.96 3.12 1.00
C ASP A 124 -20.31 4.36 0.15
N TYR A 125 -21.49 4.37 -0.43
CA TYR A 125 -22.02 5.53 -1.10
C TYR A 125 -22.26 6.66 -0.10
N PRO A 126 -22.06 7.93 -0.52
CA PRO A 126 -22.34 9.06 0.33
C PRO A 126 -23.82 9.15 0.68
N THR A 127 -24.13 9.72 1.84
CA THR A 127 -25.51 10.05 2.21
C THR A 127 -26.06 11.18 1.33
N PRO A 128 -27.38 11.36 1.22
CA PRO A 128 -27.96 12.46 0.45
C PRO A 128 -27.47 13.86 0.87
N GLU A 129 -27.12 14.02 2.14
CA GLU A 129 -26.54 15.25 2.68
C GLU A 129 -25.12 15.47 2.15
N GLU A 130 -24.30 14.43 2.18
CA GLU A 130 -22.93 14.45 1.68
C GLU A 130 -22.90 14.65 0.15
N GLU A 131 -23.82 14.01 -0.58
CA GLU A 131 -23.96 14.22 -2.02
C GLU A 131 -24.26 15.69 -2.36
N ARG A 132 -25.16 16.33 -1.62
CA ARG A 132 -25.43 17.78 -1.78
C ARG A 132 -24.17 18.61 -1.54
N GLU A 133 -23.41 18.28 -0.51
CA GLU A 133 -22.16 18.99 -0.22
C GLU A 133 -21.11 18.80 -1.33
N ILE A 134 -21.02 17.59 -1.88
CA ILE A 134 -20.15 17.29 -3.03
C ILE A 134 -20.53 18.19 -4.22
N VAL A 135 -21.83 18.28 -4.53
CA VAL A 135 -22.33 19.13 -5.64
C VAL A 135 -21.99 20.61 -5.40
N TYR A 136 -22.17 21.12 -4.17
CA TYR A 136 -21.80 22.51 -3.84
C TYR A 136 -20.31 22.79 -3.94
N ARG A 137 -19.48 21.77 -3.72
CA ARG A 137 -18.02 21.87 -3.87
C ARG A 137 -17.53 21.67 -5.31
N MET A 138 -18.41 21.24 -6.24
CA MET A 138 -18.05 21.10 -7.64
C MET A 138 -17.69 22.49 -8.22
N GLY A 139 -16.51 22.57 -8.86
CA GLY A 139 -16.01 23.83 -9.40
C GLY A 139 -15.18 24.66 -8.42
N VAL A 140 -15.12 24.30 -7.14
CA VAL A 140 -14.20 24.91 -6.17
C VAL A 140 -12.89 24.14 -6.19
N LYS A 141 -11.78 24.83 -6.41
CA LYS A 141 -10.45 24.21 -6.33
C LYS A 141 -10.23 23.68 -4.91
N PRO A 142 -10.04 22.36 -4.71
CA PRO A 142 -9.83 21.84 -3.37
C PRO A 142 -8.54 22.41 -2.76
N PRO A 143 -8.51 22.68 -1.45
CA PRO A 143 -7.32 23.15 -0.79
C PRO A 143 -6.21 22.12 -0.91
N GLU A 144 -4.99 22.54 -1.19
CA GLU A 144 -3.84 21.65 -1.20
C GLU A 144 -3.40 21.34 0.24
N PRO A 145 -3.20 20.04 0.58
CA PRO A 145 -2.70 19.69 1.90
C PRO A 145 -1.29 20.25 2.10
N LYS A 146 -1.04 20.78 3.30
CA LYS A 146 0.28 21.25 3.70
C LYS A 146 1.05 20.09 4.33
N GLN A 147 2.37 20.12 4.22
CA GLN A 147 3.23 19.20 4.94
C GLN A 147 3.11 19.46 6.44
N ILE A 148 2.86 18.40 7.22
CA ILE A 148 2.69 18.42 8.68
C ILE A 148 3.86 17.71 9.35
N LEU A 149 4.36 16.62 8.75
CA LEU A 149 5.44 15.79 9.24
C LEU A 149 6.53 15.67 8.16
N ALA A 150 7.77 15.52 8.59
CA ALA A 150 8.83 15.05 7.71
C ALA A 150 8.89 13.51 7.75
N PRO A 151 9.42 12.82 6.70
CA PRO A 151 9.61 11.37 6.73
C PRO A 151 10.36 10.87 7.96
N GLY A 152 11.37 11.60 8.43
CA GLY A 152 12.12 11.26 9.64
C GLY A 152 11.29 11.32 10.93
N ASP A 153 10.27 12.19 11.00
CA ASP A 153 9.38 12.24 12.17
C ASP A 153 8.51 10.98 12.25
N LEU A 154 8.08 10.45 11.09
CA LEU A 154 7.30 9.21 11.05
C LEU A 154 8.14 8.02 11.50
N LEU A 155 9.42 7.92 11.10
CA LEU A 155 10.33 6.88 11.56
C LEU A 155 10.51 6.92 13.08
N ARG A 156 10.66 8.12 13.65
CA ARG A 156 10.75 8.29 15.12
C ARG A 156 9.47 7.86 15.83
N LEU A 157 8.29 8.15 15.26
CA LEU A 157 7.02 7.69 15.80
C LEU A 157 6.87 6.17 15.73
N GLN A 158 7.38 5.54 14.66
CA GLN A 158 7.43 4.08 14.53
C GLN A 158 8.34 3.46 15.62
N GLU A 159 9.51 4.04 15.89
CA GLU A 159 10.38 3.59 16.98
C GLU A 159 9.69 3.70 18.34
N VAL A 160 9.00 4.81 18.62
CA VAL A 160 8.24 4.97 19.87
C VAL A 160 7.14 3.92 19.98
N ALA A 161 6.42 3.64 18.89
CA ALA A 161 5.38 2.63 18.87
C ALA A 161 5.95 1.21 19.08
N ALA A 162 7.09 0.89 18.47
CA ALA A 162 7.76 -0.41 18.61
C ALA A 162 8.29 -0.66 20.02
N ASN A 163 8.69 0.40 20.74
CA ASN A 163 9.18 0.31 22.11
C ASN A 163 8.06 0.38 23.17
N ASN A 164 6.81 0.31 22.75
CA ASN A 164 5.68 0.35 23.68
C ASN A 164 5.66 -0.92 24.54
N PHE A 165 5.61 -0.74 25.86
CA PHE A 165 5.54 -1.87 26.79
C PHE A 165 4.15 -2.45 26.81
N VAL A 166 4.02 -3.75 26.55
CA VAL A 166 2.77 -4.51 26.68
C VAL A 166 2.90 -5.44 27.88
N HIS A 167 2.07 -5.23 28.90
CA HIS A 167 2.04 -6.07 30.09
C HIS A 167 1.63 -7.50 29.70
N HIS A 168 2.29 -8.52 30.30
CA HIS A 168 2.04 -9.94 30.01
C HIS A 168 0.57 -10.33 30.16
N ALA A 169 -0.17 -9.78 31.12
CA ALA A 169 -1.61 -10.04 31.28
C ALA A 169 -2.45 -9.62 30.04
N LEU A 170 -2.01 -8.61 29.27
CA LEU A 170 -2.66 -8.25 28.00
C LEU A 170 -2.32 -9.26 26.91
N VAL A 171 -1.09 -9.76 26.89
CA VAL A 171 -0.68 -10.81 25.96
C VAL A 171 -1.50 -12.09 26.21
N ASP A 172 -1.62 -12.49 27.48
CA ASP A 172 -2.43 -13.65 27.89
C ASP A 172 -3.91 -13.45 27.49
N TYR A 173 -4.46 -12.26 27.71
CA TYR A 173 -5.83 -11.93 27.29
C TYR A 173 -6.02 -12.06 25.77
N VAL A 174 -5.10 -11.55 24.96
CA VAL A 174 -5.16 -11.68 23.50
C VAL A 174 -5.08 -13.16 23.08
N CYS A 175 -4.20 -13.95 23.71
CA CYS A 175 -4.12 -15.39 23.46
C CYS A 175 -5.45 -16.10 23.79
N LEU A 176 -6.09 -15.75 24.90
CA LEU A 176 -7.39 -16.31 25.27
C LEU A 176 -8.50 -15.97 24.26
N LEU A 177 -8.48 -14.76 23.70
CA LEU A 177 -9.43 -14.39 22.64
C LEU A 177 -9.27 -15.22 21.36
N TYR A 178 -8.03 -15.63 21.04
CA TYR A 178 -7.73 -16.46 19.89
C TYR A 178 -8.10 -17.94 20.09
N THR A 179 -7.99 -18.42 21.33
CA THR A 179 -8.21 -19.83 21.69
C THR A 179 -9.63 -20.13 22.18
N SER A 180 -10.41 -19.11 22.53
CA SER A 180 -11.79 -19.28 22.94
C SER A 180 -12.69 -19.45 21.71
N PRO A 181 -13.56 -20.48 21.67
CA PRO A 181 -14.53 -20.61 20.60
C PRO A 181 -15.43 -19.39 20.56
N SER A 182 -15.57 -18.81 19.37
CA SER A 182 -16.49 -17.67 19.19
C SER A 182 -17.93 -18.12 19.45
N PRO A 183 -18.79 -17.27 20.06
CA PRO A 183 -20.23 -17.57 20.16
C PRO A 183 -20.90 -17.83 18.80
N ARG A 184 -20.20 -17.55 17.68
CA ARG A 184 -20.66 -17.85 16.33
C ARG A 184 -20.25 -19.25 15.85
N ASP A 185 -19.36 -19.92 16.57
CA ASP A 185 -18.87 -21.28 16.25
C ASP A 185 -19.60 -22.36 17.07
N LEU A 186 -20.55 -21.93 17.93
CA LEU A 186 -21.50 -22.74 18.68
C LEU A 186 -22.90 -22.61 18.08
#